data_5af5fd08b753ec38bc07e3ab0287d0cf
#
_entry.id   5af5fd08b753ec38bc07e3ab0287d0cf
#
_cell.length_a   1.000
_cell.length_b   1.000
_cell.length_c   1.000
_cell.angle_alpha   90.00
_cell.angle_beta   90.00
_cell.angle_gamma   90.00
#
_symmetry.space_group_name_H-M   'P 1'
#
loop_
_entity.id
_entity.type
_entity.pdbx_description
1 polymer ?
#
loop_
_entity_poly.entity_id
_entity_poly.type
_entity_poly.pdbx_seq_one_letter_code
_entity_poly.pdbx_strand_id
1 'polypeptide(L)'
;TSMKVVLLADTHFGYNAGVLHARELAKEEQADCEFKVMDAENPEYDDNTFDFVISRNLTWTLPDAQKAYKEWMRVLKPGGVLLNFDANYGAVDFTDTSDLPKNHAHNQIENTLMQECEDIKRQLSISNYARPAWDLETLSNSGVQQFQIDVGISRRVYMEKNAFYNPTPLFAVCGKKGDL
;
A
#
# COMPACT_ATOMS: atom_id res chain seq x y z
N THR A 1 1.44 -0.59 -28.37
CA THR A 1 0.65 -1.29 -27.33
C THR A 1 0.56 -0.37 -26.14
N SER A 2 -0.65 0.02 -25.71
CA SER A 2 -0.80 0.85 -24.52
C SER A 2 -0.44 0.06 -23.29
N MET A 3 0.33 0.68 -22.37
CA MET A 3 0.68 0.12 -21.07
C MET A 3 -0.57 0.06 -20.18
N LYS A 4 -0.79 -1.05 -19.49
CA LYS A 4 -1.86 -1.22 -18.51
C LYS A 4 -1.30 -1.18 -17.08
N VAL A 5 -1.82 -0.28 -16.26
CA VAL A 5 -1.40 -0.08 -14.87
C VAL A 5 -2.62 -0.19 -13.97
N VAL A 6 -2.48 -0.90 -12.85
CA VAL A 6 -3.45 -0.87 -11.76
C VAL A 6 -2.80 -0.24 -10.52
N LEU A 7 -3.49 0.69 -9.90
CA LEU A 7 -3.12 1.27 -8.62
C LEU A 7 -4.07 0.75 -7.55
N LEU A 8 -3.52 0.11 -6.54
CA LEU A 8 -4.22 -0.41 -5.37
C LEU A 8 -3.92 0.49 -4.17
N ALA A 9 -4.95 1.03 -3.56
CA ALA A 9 -4.81 1.88 -2.39
C ALA A 9 -5.99 1.68 -1.45
N ASP A 10 -5.71 1.77 -0.15
CA ASP A 10 -6.76 1.93 0.85
C ASP A 10 -7.28 3.37 0.79
N THR A 11 -8.60 3.50 0.76
CA THR A 11 -9.26 4.80 0.81
C THR A 11 -9.81 5.01 2.21
N HIS A 12 -9.05 5.64 3.09
CA HIS A 12 -9.41 5.93 4.49
C HIS A 12 -10.72 6.71 4.69
N PHE A 13 -11.40 7.10 3.62
CA PHE A 13 -12.61 7.95 3.65
C PHE A 13 -13.93 7.19 3.50
N GLY A 14 -14.02 5.96 3.98
CA GLY A 14 -15.23 5.16 3.78
C GLY A 14 -15.47 4.79 2.31
N TYR A 15 -16.09 3.67 2.11
CA TYR A 15 -16.12 2.88 0.87
C TYR A 15 -16.43 3.63 -0.44
N ASN A 16 -17.21 4.72 -0.37
CA ASN A 16 -17.64 5.45 -1.57
C ASN A 16 -16.99 6.84 -1.71
N ALA A 17 -16.66 7.50 -0.61
CA ALA A 17 -16.19 8.89 -0.65
C ALA A 17 -14.80 9.02 -1.30
N GLY A 18 -13.87 8.10 -1.01
CA GLY A 18 -12.53 8.12 -1.59
C GLY A 18 -12.54 7.88 -3.10
N VAL A 19 -13.36 6.94 -3.58
CA VAL A 19 -13.50 6.66 -5.02
C VAL A 19 -14.16 7.83 -5.74
N LEU A 20 -15.16 8.49 -5.14
CA LEU A 20 -15.81 9.66 -5.73
C LEU A 20 -14.81 10.81 -5.86
N HIS A 21 -14.05 11.11 -4.82
CA HIS A 21 -13.03 12.16 -4.86
C HIS A 21 -11.92 11.87 -5.88
N ALA A 22 -11.45 10.62 -5.96
CA ALA A 22 -10.47 10.22 -6.96
C ALA A 22 -10.99 10.38 -8.40
N ARG A 23 -12.27 10.10 -8.66
CA ARG A 23 -12.92 10.34 -9.96
C ARG A 23 -13.00 11.82 -10.31
N GLU A 24 -13.30 12.67 -9.32
CA GLU A 24 -13.33 14.12 -9.50
C GLU A 24 -11.95 14.65 -9.89
N LEU A 25 -10.91 14.27 -9.13
CA LEU A 25 -9.53 14.65 -9.44
C LEU A 25 -9.07 14.17 -10.82
N ALA A 26 -9.37 12.92 -11.19
CA ALA A 26 -9.01 12.40 -12.52
C ALA A 26 -9.70 13.17 -13.63
N LYS A 27 -10.95 13.60 -13.43
CA LYS A 27 -11.69 14.43 -14.38
C LYS A 27 -11.08 15.83 -14.50
N GLU A 28 -10.71 16.45 -13.39
CA GLU A 28 -10.03 17.75 -13.37
C GLU A 28 -8.69 17.71 -14.09
N GLU A 29 -7.91 16.66 -13.87
CA GLU A 29 -6.59 16.43 -14.47
C GLU A 29 -6.67 15.83 -15.89
N GLN A 30 -7.87 15.60 -16.43
CA GLN A 30 -8.10 14.96 -17.73
C GLN A 30 -7.39 13.59 -17.87
N ALA A 31 -7.27 12.87 -16.76
CA ALA A 31 -6.66 11.55 -16.71
C ALA A 31 -7.65 10.46 -17.16
N ASP A 32 -7.23 9.61 -18.10
CA ASP A 32 -8.02 8.45 -18.54
C ASP A 32 -7.82 7.30 -17.55
N CYS A 33 -8.67 7.27 -16.52
CA CYS A 33 -8.61 6.31 -15.43
C CYS A 33 -9.96 5.64 -15.19
N GLU A 34 -9.95 4.33 -14.96
CA GLU A 34 -11.10 3.57 -14.46
C GLU A 34 -10.95 3.36 -12.95
N PHE A 35 -12.03 3.61 -12.19
CA PHE A 35 -12.06 3.42 -10.74
C PHE A 35 -13.05 2.32 -10.37
N LYS A 36 -12.56 1.28 -9.70
CA LYS A 36 -13.34 0.16 -9.20
C LYS A 36 -13.12 -0.02 -7.70
N VAL A 37 -14.19 -0.35 -6.99
CA VAL A 37 -14.13 -0.86 -5.64
C VAL A 37 -14.11 -2.37 -5.71
N MET A 38 -13.07 -3.00 -5.15
CA MET A 38 -12.93 -4.46 -5.14
C MET A 38 -12.06 -4.92 -3.99
N ASP A 39 -12.08 -6.22 -3.73
CA ASP A 39 -11.19 -6.85 -2.77
C ASP A 39 -9.76 -6.92 -3.32
N ALA A 40 -8.82 -6.29 -2.62
CA ALA A 40 -7.40 -6.30 -3.01
C ALA A 40 -6.76 -7.68 -2.89
N GLU A 41 -7.32 -8.57 -2.07
CA GLU A 41 -6.90 -9.96 -1.92
C GLU A 41 -7.51 -10.90 -2.98
N ASN A 42 -8.45 -10.39 -3.79
CA ASN A 42 -9.09 -11.14 -4.86
C ASN A 42 -9.53 -10.21 -6.00
N PRO A 43 -8.60 -9.53 -6.68
CA PRO A 43 -8.92 -8.60 -7.76
C PRO A 43 -9.56 -9.34 -8.94
N GLU A 44 -10.72 -8.85 -9.36
CA GLU A 44 -11.56 -9.45 -10.44
C GLU A 44 -11.00 -9.13 -11.83
N TYR A 45 -9.76 -9.53 -12.08
CA TYR A 45 -9.08 -9.41 -13.38
C TYR A 45 -8.51 -10.75 -13.82
N ASP A 46 -8.41 -10.93 -15.13
CA ASP A 46 -7.76 -12.10 -15.73
C ASP A 46 -6.26 -12.12 -15.45
N ASP A 47 -5.66 -13.32 -15.54
CA ASP A 47 -4.22 -13.50 -15.47
C ASP A 47 -3.51 -12.67 -16.53
N ASN A 48 -2.33 -12.18 -16.20
CA ASN A 48 -1.45 -11.49 -17.16
C ASN A 48 -2.11 -10.27 -17.82
N THR A 49 -2.90 -9.49 -17.07
CA THR A 49 -3.61 -8.31 -17.57
C THR A 49 -2.76 -7.05 -17.57
N PHE A 50 -1.96 -6.85 -16.51
CA PHE A 50 -1.27 -5.58 -16.26
C PHE A 50 0.23 -5.64 -16.51
N ASP A 51 0.79 -4.53 -16.98
CA ASP A 51 2.23 -4.33 -17.08
C ASP A 51 2.82 -3.88 -15.75
N PHE A 52 2.03 -3.13 -14.96
CA PHE A 52 2.39 -2.66 -13.61
C PHE A 52 1.24 -2.86 -12.63
N VAL A 53 1.58 -3.28 -11.43
CA VAL A 53 0.75 -3.22 -10.23
C VAL A 53 1.44 -2.30 -9.24
N ILE A 54 0.75 -1.26 -8.80
CA ILE A 54 1.27 -0.31 -7.82
C ILE A 54 0.38 -0.35 -6.59
N SER A 55 0.98 -0.49 -5.42
CA SER A 55 0.29 -0.44 -4.14
C SER A 55 0.92 0.60 -3.22
N ARG A 56 0.08 1.30 -2.45
CA ARG A 56 0.56 2.27 -1.47
C ARG A 56 -0.27 2.19 -0.18
N ASN A 57 0.42 2.03 0.96
CA ASN A 57 -0.17 1.98 2.31
C ASN A 57 -1.37 1.03 2.40
N LEU A 58 -1.28 -0.13 1.76
CA LEU A 58 -2.39 -1.08 1.67
C LEU A 58 -2.07 -2.42 2.34
N THR A 59 -0.88 -3.00 2.10
CA THR A 59 -0.59 -4.36 2.56
C THR A 59 -0.68 -4.52 4.08
N TRP A 60 -0.36 -3.48 4.84
CA TRP A 60 -0.44 -3.51 6.29
C TRP A 60 -1.87 -3.57 6.86
N THR A 61 -2.89 -3.28 6.04
CA THR A 61 -4.31 -3.31 6.43
C THR A 61 -5.01 -4.62 6.04
N LEU A 62 -4.34 -5.48 5.27
CA LEU A 62 -4.97 -6.67 4.70
C LEU A 62 -4.97 -7.85 5.68
N PRO A 63 -6.10 -8.54 5.85
CA PRO A 63 -6.20 -9.79 6.60
C PRO A 63 -5.22 -10.86 6.10
N ASP A 64 -5.06 -11.00 4.78
CA ASP A 64 -4.14 -11.94 4.14
C ASP A 64 -3.28 -11.27 3.06
N ALA A 65 -2.28 -10.48 3.50
CA ALA A 65 -1.36 -9.80 2.59
C ALA A 65 -0.55 -10.78 1.71
N GLN A 66 -0.34 -12.03 2.15
CA GLN A 66 0.32 -13.06 1.34
C GLN A 66 -0.54 -13.46 0.15
N LYS A 67 -1.85 -13.64 0.36
CA LYS A 67 -2.81 -13.90 -0.71
C LYS A 67 -2.85 -12.73 -1.69
N ALA A 68 -2.90 -11.50 -1.18
CA ALA A 68 -2.88 -10.30 -2.01
C ALA A 68 -1.65 -10.27 -2.93
N TYR A 69 -0.45 -10.52 -2.43
CA TYR A 69 0.76 -10.58 -3.25
C TYR A 69 0.68 -11.65 -4.35
N LYS A 70 0.15 -12.84 -4.03
CA LYS A 70 -0.04 -13.90 -5.04
C LYS A 70 -0.99 -13.46 -6.15
N GLU A 71 -2.10 -12.84 -5.78
CA GLU A 71 -3.10 -12.34 -6.74
C GLU A 71 -2.54 -11.18 -7.58
N TRP A 72 -1.78 -10.27 -6.98
CA TRP A 72 -1.12 -9.19 -7.73
C TRP A 72 -0.09 -9.73 -8.72
N MET A 73 0.65 -10.77 -8.32
CA MET A 73 1.54 -11.48 -9.25
C MET A 73 0.77 -12.25 -10.33
N ARG A 74 -0.41 -12.80 -10.03
CA ARG A 74 -1.26 -13.48 -11.03
C ARG A 74 -1.70 -12.51 -12.14
N VAL A 75 -2.19 -11.34 -11.77
CA VAL A 75 -2.69 -10.35 -12.74
C VAL A 75 -1.59 -9.61 -13.49
N LEU A 76 -0.34 -9.64 -13.02
CA LEU A 76 0.83 -9.12 -13.75
C LEU A 76 1.17 -10.02 -14.92
N LYS A 77 1.51 -9.42 -16.05
CA LYS A 77 2.10 -10.12 -17.21
C LYS A 77 3.47 -10.68 -16.86
N PRO A 78 3.96 -11.72 -17.58
CA PRO A 78 5.38 -12.07 -17.56
C PRO A 78 6.24 -10.82 -17.85
N GLY A 79 7.31 -10.63 -17.07
CA GLY A 79 8.14 -9.43 -17.14
C GLY A 79 7.53 -8.15 -16.55
N GLY A 80 6.27 -8.20 -16.11
CA GLY A 80 5.57 -7.08 -15.46
C GLY A 80 6.17 -6.75 -14.08
N VAL A 81 5.88 -5.55 -13.57
CA VAL A 81 6.50 -5.00 -12.37
C VAL A 81 5.48 -4.68 -11.30
N LEU A 82 5.73 -5.18 -10.09
CA LEU A 82 5.07 -4.77 -8.85
C LEU A 82 5.87 -3.67 -8.16
N LEU A 83 5.19 -2.60 -7.75
CA LEU A 83 5.70 -1.55 -6.89
C LEU A 83 4.83 -1.46 -5.64
N ASN A 84 5.38 -1.78 -4.47
CA ASN A 84 4.69 -1.62 -3.20
C ASN A 84 5.40 -0.59 -2.33
N PHE A 85 4.69 0.47 -1.97
CA PHE A 85 5.11 1.50 -1.02
C PHE A 85 4.36 1.30 0.29
N ASP A 86 5.09 0.95 1.36
CA ASP A 86 4.46 0.68 2.66
C ASP A 86 5.43 0.99 3.81
N ALA A 87 5.03 0.68 5.03
CA ALA A 87 5.85 0.82 6.23
C ALA A 87 5.67 -0.37 7.17
N ASN A 88 6.59 -0.52 8.13
CA ASN A 88 6.46 -1.54 9.19
C ASN A 88 5.56 -1.01 10.32
N TYR A 89 4.27 -0.84 10.03
CA TYR A 89 3.30 -0.33 11.02
C TYR A 89 3.09 -1.26 12.21
N GLY A 90 3.38 -2.55 12.08
CA GLY A 90 3.35 -3.50 13.19
C GLY A 90 4.35 -3.18 14.31
N ALA A 91 5.43 -2.47 13.98
CA ALA A 91 6.48 -2.09 14.93
C ALA A 91 6.22 -0.78 15.68
N VAL A 92 5.12 -0.07 15.40
CA VAL A 92 4.78 1.21 16.03
C VAL A 92 3.46 1.13 16.77
N ASP A 93 3.28 2.00 17.75
CA ASP A 93 2.03 2.16 18.50
C ASP A 93 1.30 3.41 17.97
N PHE A 94 0.11 3.26 17.42
CA PHE A 94 -0.67 4.37 16.86
C PHE A 94 -1.18 5.33 17.93
N THR A 95 -1.24 4.90 19.17
CA THR A 95 -1.65 5.77 20.30
C THR A 95 -0.54 6.69 20.78
N ASP A 96 0.72 6.41 20.41
CA ASP A 96 1.86 7.27 20.72
C ASP A 96 2.00 8.37 19.67
N THR A 97 1.57 9.56 20.03
CA THR A 97 1.65 10.77 19.19
C THR A 97 2.77 11.72 19.60
N SER A 98 3.67 11.31 20.47
CA SER A 98 4.72 12.18 21.08
C SER A 98 5.66 12.81 20.05
N ASP A 99 5.98 12.11 18.98
CA ASP A 99 6.87 12.57 17.91
C ASP A 99 6.16 13.34 16.78
N LEU A 100 4.84 13.50 16.87
CA LEU A 100 4.06 14.16 15.84
C LEU A 100 4.08 15.69 16.00
N PRO A 101 4.07 16.46 14.90
CA PRO A 101 3.88 17.90 14.93
C PRO A 101 2.56 18.27 15.62
N LYS A 102 2.52 19.40 16.34
CA LYS A 102 1.31 19.85 17.06
C LYS A 102 0.06 19.97 16.18
N ASN A 103 0.24 20.32 14.91
CA ASN A 103 -0.80 20.47 13.90
C ASN A 103 -1.05 19.18 13.11
N HIS A 104 -0.51 18.05 13.54
CA HIS A 104 -0.66 16.78 12.83
C HIS A 104 -2.13 16.32 12.80
N ALA A 105 -2.54 15.71 11.69
CA ALA A 105 -3.92 15.24 11.50
C ALA A 105 -4.35 14.21 12.57
N HIS A 106 -3.46 13.32 13.01
CA HIS A 106 -3.76 12.33 14.05
C HIS A 106 -4.08 12.98 15.40
N ASN A 107 -3.57 14.16 15.71
CA ASN A 107 -3.92 14.88 16.95
C ASN A 107 -5.37 15.38 16.97
N GLN A 108 -6.08 15.30 15.83
CA GLN A 108 -7.50 15.64 15.71
C GLN A 108 -8.42 14.41 15.83
N ILE A 109 -7.82 13.21 15.90
CA ILE A 109 -8.57 11.95 16.00
C ILE A 109 -8.82 11.66 17.50
N GLU A 110 -10.02 11.20 17.83
CA GLU A 110 -10.35 10.80 19.20
C GLU A 110 -9.49 9.60 19.65
N ASN A 111 -9.04 9.63 20.90
CA ASN A 111 -8.18 8.59 21.45
C ASN A 111 -8.84 7.20 21.39
N THR A 112 -10.16 7.13 21.54
CA THR A 112 -10.94 5.88 21.42
C THR A 112 -10.81 5.27 20.04
N LEU A 113 -10.88 6.08 18.99
CA LEU A 113 -10.72 5.63 17.61
C LEU A 113 -9.27 5.22 17.30
N MET A 114 -8.29 5.95 17.84
CA MET A 114 -6.88 5.56 17.72
C MET A 114 -6.60 4.21 18.39
N GLN A 115 -7.20 3.97 19.57
CA GLN A 115 -7.08 2.68 20.26
C GLN A 115 -7.74 1.56 19.46
N GLU A 116 -8.91 1.78 18.88
CA GLU A 116 -9.59 0.81 18.02
C GLU A 116 -8.74 0.45 16.79
N CYS A 117 -8.13 1.44 16.14
CA CYS A 117 -7.21 1.21 15.02
C CYS A 117 -5.99 0.38 15.45
N GLU A 118 -5.44 0.66 16.64
CA GLU A 118 -4.32 -0.11 17.19
C GLU A 118 -4.73 -1.57 17.48
N ASP A 119 -5.91 -1.78 18.05
CA ASP A 119 -6.43 -3.12 18.38
C ASP A 119 -6.73 -3.93 17.12
N ILE A 120 -7.25 -3.32 16.06
CA ILE A 120 -7.45 -3.95 14.75
C ILE A 120 -6.08 -4.33 14.15
N LYS A 121 -5.14 -3.39 14.11
CA LYS A 121 -3.79 -3.63 13.59
C LYS A 121 -3.11 -4.84 14.26
N ARG A 122 -3.21 -4.95 15.58
CA ARG A 122 -2.62 -6.06 16.36
C ARG A 122 -3.21 -7.43 16.02
N GLN A 123 -4.42 -7.48 15.47
CA GLN A 123 -5.08 -8.72 15.06
C GLN A 123 -4.62 -9.18 13.65
N LEU A 124 -4.02 -8.31 12.87
CA LEU A 124 -3.53 -8.64 11.54
C LEU A 124 -2.20 -9.39 11.62
N SER A 125 -2.11 -10.53 10.94
CA SER A 125 -0.90 -11.36 10.94
C SER A 125 0.35 -10.61 10.49
N ILE A 126 0.20 -9.70 9.53
CA ILE A 126 1.29 -8.91 8.95
C ILE A 126 1.98 -8.02 10.00
N SER A 127 1.29 -7.63 11.06
CA SER A 127 1.83 -6.82 12.13
C SER A 127 2.91 -7.53 12.97
N ASN A 128 2.99 -8.86 12.86
CA ASN A 128 3.98 -9.69 13.56
C ASN A 128 5.28 -9.91 12.75
N TYR A 129 5.34 -9.41 11.51
CA TYR A 129 6.48 -9.65 10.64
C TYR A 129 7.41 -8.44 10.54
N ALA A 130 8.71 -8.72 10.41
CA ALA A 130 9.71 -7.69 10.12
C ALA A 130 9.63 -7.28 8.64
N ARG A 131 9.16 -6.07 8.38
CA ARG A 131 9.05 -5.54 7.03
C ARG A 131 10.18 -4.55 6.72
N PRO A 132 10.72 -4.53 5.49
CA PRO A 132 10.27 -5.23 4.28
C PRO A 132 10.85 -6.65 4.08
N ALA A 133 11.54 -7.25 5.04
CA ALA A 133 12.16 -8.57 4.87
C ALA A 133 11.11 -9.66 4.55
N TRP A 134 9.99 -9.66 5.26
CA TRP A 134 8.88 -10.57 5.00
C TRP A 134 8.28 -10.38 3.59
N ASP A 135 8.18 -9.14 3.13
CA ASP A 135 7.68 -8.83 1.78
C ASP A 135 8.54 -9.48 0.71
N LEU A 136 9.87 -9.41 0.86
CA LEU A 136 10.81 -10.02 -0.07
C LEU A 136 10.70 -11.54 -0.10
N GLU A 137 10.62 -12.18 1.05
CA GLU A 137 10.45 -13.62 1.16
C GLU A 137 9.14 -14.06 0.49
N THR A 138 8.04 -13.37 0.79
CA THR A 138 6.72 -13.65 0.23
C THR A 138 6.69 -13.48 -1.28
N LEU A 139 7.25 -12.40 -1.81
CA LEU A 139 7.30 -12.15 -3.25
C LEU A 139 8.25 -13.09 -3.97
N SER A 140 9.38 -13.47 -3.37
CA SER A 140 10.28 -14.50 -3.92
C SER A 140 9.55 -15.83 -4.11
N ASN A 141 8.76 -16.23 -3.11
CA ASN A 141 7.93 -17.43 -3.18
C ASN A 141 6.75 -17.31 -4.15
N SER A 142 6.45 -16.10 -4.63
CA SER A 142 5.35 -15.81 -5.57
C SER A 142 5.80 -15.59 -7.02
N GLY A 143 7.05 -15.90 -7.35
CA GLY A 143 7.58 -15.86 -8.73
C GLY A 143 8.26 -14.56 -9.12
N VAL A 144 8.59 -13.69 -8.18
CA VAL A 144 9.45 -12.52 -8.46
C VAL A 144 10.89 -12.98 -8.61
N GLN A 145 11.54 -12.57 -9.70
CA GLN A 145 12.92 -12.97 -10.02
C GLN A 145 13.95 -11.87 -9.74
N GLN A 146 13.52 -10.61 -9.77
CA GLN A 146 14.41 -9.47 -9.54
C GLN A 146 13.76 -8.51 -8.55
N PHE A 147 14.55 -8.05 -7.59
CA PHE A 147 14.12 -7.10 -6.56
C PHE A 147 14.97 -5.84 -6.57
N GLN A 148 14.30 -4.72 -6.29
CA GLN A 148 14.92 -3.49 -5.85
C GLN A 148 14.20 -2.98 -4.61
N ILE A 149 14.95 -2.60 -3.58
CA ILE A 149 14.41 -2.08 -2.33
C ILE A 149 14.93 -0.67 -2.12
N ASP A 150 14.05 0.19 -1.68
CA ASP A 150 14.38 1.53 -1.25
C ASP A 150 13.80 1.80 0.14
N VAL A 151 14.67 1.91 1.13
CA VAL A 151 14.32 2.25 2.52
C VAL A 151 14.46 3.75 2.81
N GLY A 152 14.83 4.54 1.81
CA GLY A 152 15.03 5.99 1.91
C GLY A 152 13.83 6.82 1.46
N ILE A 153 12.68 6.22 1.21
CA ILE A 153 11.48 6.89 0.68
C ILE A 153 11.04 8.07 1.56
N SER A 154 10.92 7.85 2.87
CA SER A 154 10.48 8.90 3.81
C SER A 154 11.31 10.19 3.71
N ARG A 155 12.63 10.07 3.51
CA ARG A 155 13.52 11.26 3.42
C ARG A 155 13.27 12.10 2.17
N ARG A 156 12.69 11.51 1.12
CA ARG A 156 12.36 12.21 -0.13
C ARG A 156 10.93 12.73 -0.15
N VAL A 157 10.01 12.03 0.50
CA VAL A 157 8.58 12.38 0.52
C VAL A 157 8.27 13.36 1.64
N TYR A 158 8.85 13.15 2.82
CA TYR A 158 8.62 13.97 4.02
C TYR A 158 9.84 14.86 4.32
N MET A 159 10.10 15.84 3.46
CA MET A 159 11.20 16.79 3.67
C MET A 159 10.94 17.73 4.86
N GLU A 160 9.66 17.92 5.19
CA GLU A 160 9.21 18.75 6.31
C GLU A 160 8.21 18.00 7.18
N LYS A 161 8.25 18.20 8.50
CA LYS A 161 7.26 17.68 9.45
C LYS A 161 6.03 18.59 9.44
N ASN A 162 5.09 18.32 8.55
CA ASN A 162 3.81 19.04 8.44
C ASN A 162 2.65 18.20 9.02
N ALA A 163 1.41 18.67 8.83
CA ALA A 163 0.20 18.00 9.31
C ALA A 163 0.00 16.56 8.78
N PHE A 164 0.68 16.18 7.70
CA PHE A 164 0.58 14.86 7.05
C PHE A 164 1.90 14.08 7.11
N TYR A 165 2.83 14.51 7.95
CA TYR A 165 4.09 13.81 8.16
C TYR A 165 3.85 12.39 8.68
N ASN A 166 4.45 11.38 8.04
CA ASN A 166 4.41 10.02 8.56
C ASN A 166 5.73 9.72 9.29
N PRO A 167 5.72 9.53 10.63
CA PRO A 167 6.91 9.22 11.40
C PRO A 167 7.44 7.82 11.12
N THR A 168 6.58 6.88 10.69
CA THR A 168 6.98 5.52 10.37
C THR A 168 7.76 5.50 9.05
N PRO A 169 9.02 5.01 9.04
CA PRO A 169 9.81 4.98 7.81
C PRO A 169 9.14 4.17 6.72
N LEU A 170 8.90 4.81 5.57
CA LEU A 170 8.40 4.17 4.37
C LEU A 170 9.53 3.42 3.66
N PHE A 171 9.18 2.27 3.10
CA PHE A 171 10.00 1.55 2.15
C PHE A 171 9.26 1.37 0.82
N ALA A 172 10.00 1.12 -0.24
CA ALA A 172 9.46 0.61 -1.50
C ALA A 172 10.09 -0.72 -1.84
N VAL A 173 9.27 -1.66 -2.28
CA VAL A 173 9.70 -2.92 -2.89
C VAL A 173 9.29 -2.88 -4.35
N CYS A 174 10.25 -3.02 -5.24
CA CYS A 174 10.03 -3.20 -6.67
C CYS A 174 10.39 -4.65 -7.02
N GLY A 175 9.43 -5.40 -7.55
CA GLY A 175 9.62 -6.79 -7.94
C GLY A 175 9.24 -7.01 -9.40
N LYS A 176 10.11 -7.67 -10.18
CA LYS A 176 9.81 -8.06 -11.55
C LYS A 176 9.37 -9.52 -11.59
N LYS A 177 8.19 -9.78 -12.19
CA LYS A 177 7.69 -11.14 -12.43
C LYS A 177 8.57 -11.87 -13.43
N GLY A 178 8.83 -13.15 -13.20
CA GLY A 178 9.52 -14.00 -14.15
C GLY A 178 8.82 -14.13 -15.50
N ASP A 179 9.58 -14.49 -16.53
CA ASP A 179 9.09 -14.64 -17.91
C ASP A 179 8.44 -16.01 -18.19
N LEU A 180 8.21 -16.84 -17.14
CA LEU A 180 7.61 -18.19 -17.25
C LEU A 180 6.11 -18.16 -17.02
#